data_108e7e4ba38e041b7bd89c15bf32b41b
#
_entry.id   108e7e4ba38e041b7bd89c15bf32b41b
#
_cell.length_a   1.000
_cell.length_b   1.000
_cell.length_c   1.000
_cell.angle_alpha   90.00
_cell.angle_beta   90.00
_cell.angle_gamma   90.00
#
_symmetry.space_group_name_H-M   'P 1'
#
loop_
_entity.id
_entity.type
_entity.pdbx_description
1 polymer ?
#
loop_
_entity_poly.entity_id
_entity_poly.type
_entity_poly.pdbx_seq_one_letter_code
_entity_poly.pdbx_strand_id
1 'polypeptide(L)'
;MLKNYLLVFFISMVPIVELRGAIPIGLGLGLPALPTYFLCVLGNMLPVPFIYLFARKFLIWGYHKPLIGPICRFCINKGEKGGRALEAKAGRGLTLALLLFVGIPLPGTGAWTGTLAGSILDMKFKDVVKACMGGVLLAGIIMGLASTGLLGALSTLFSVG
;
A
#
# COMPACT_ATOMS: atom_id res chain seq x y z
N MET A 1 -21.56 4.11 15.48
CA MET A 1 -20.93 4.73 14.30
C MET A 1 -19.46 5.05 14.50
N LEU A 2 -19.06 5.87 15.48
CA LEU A 2 -17.64 6.24 15.69
C LEU A 2 -16.71 5.03 15.85
N LYS A 3 -17.12 4.00 16.60
CA LYS A 3 -16.35 2.75 16.77
C LYS A 3 -16.03 2.07 15.43
N ASN A 4 -17.00 2.04 14.50
CA ASN A 4 -16.82 1.41 13.19
C ASN A 4 -15.83 2.21 12.32
N TYR A 5 -15.87 3.54 12.37
CA TYR A 5 -14.89 4.38 11.69
C TYR A 5 -13.48 4.18 12.22
N LEU A 6 -13.29 4.15 13.55
CA LEU A 6 -12.00 3.88 14.17
C LEU A 6 -11.50 2.47 13.80
N LEU A 7 -12.38 1.47 13.85
CA LEU A 7 -12.04 0.10 13.47
C LEU A 7 -11.50 0.03 12.04
N VAL A 8 -12.23 0.62 11.08
CA VAL A 8 -11.85 0.63 9.67
C VAL A 8 -10.55 1.40 9.43
N PHE A 9 -10.34 2.52 10.14
CA PHE A 9 -9.11 3.28 10.10
C PHE A 9 -7.91 2.43 10.55
N PHE A 10 -8.00 1.77 11.70
CA PHE A 10 -6.91 0.93 12.20
C PHE A 10 -6.69 -0.32 11.33
N ILE A 11 -7.76 -0.94 10.82
CA ILE A 11 -7.65 -2.07 9.90
C ILE A 11 -6.90 -1.66 8.63
N SER A 12 -7.14 -0.44 8.10
CA SER A 12 -6.44 0.04 6.91
C SER A 12 -4.94 0.25 7.10
N MET A 13 -4.47 0.39 8.36
CA MET A 13 -3.05 0.49 8.70
C MET A 13 -2.36 -0.87 8.79
N VAL A 14 -3.11 -1.97 8.95
CA VAL A 14 -2.54 -3.31 9.16
C VAL A 14 -1.92 -3.82 7.86
N PRO A 15 -0.66 -4.31 7.90
CA PRO A 15 -0.04 -4.91 6.72
C PRO A 15 -0.91 -6.10 6.23
N ILE A 16 -0.91 -6.33 4.92
CA ILE A 16 -1.68 -7.38 4.23
C ILE A 16 -3.17 -7.02 4.05
N VAL A 17 -3.85 -6.52 5.07
CA VAL A 17 -5.27 -6.12 5.00
C VAL A 17 -5.42 -4.80 4.27
N GLU A 18 -4.74 -3.77 4.78
CA GLU A 18 -4.69 -2.43 4.19
C GLU A 18 -6.10 -1.86 3.87
N LEU A 19 -6.18 -0.88 3.00
CA LEU A 19 -7.47 -0.34 2.55
C LEU A 19 -8.30 -1.37 1.77
N ARG A 20 -7.67 -2.39 1.20
CA ARG A 20 -8.32 -3.43 0.38
C ARG A 20 -9.29 -4.27 1.19
N GLY A 21 -8.94 -4.58 2.42
CA GLY A 21 -9.84 -5.24 3.35
C GLY A 21 -10.70 -4.24 4.13
N ALA A 22 -10.14 -3.08 4.48
CA ALA A 22 -10.84 -2.07 5.28
C ALA A 22 -12.06 -1.48 4.58
N ILE A 23 -11.99 -1.20 3.27
CA ILE A 23 -13.12 -0.66 2.49
C ILE A 23 -14.31 -1.63 2.48
N PRO A 24 -14.19 -2.89 2.03
CA PRO A 24 -15.33 -3.81 2.05
C PRO A 24 -15.86 -4.08 3.47
N ILE A 25 -15.00 -4.13 4.48
CA ILE A 25 -15.44 -4.26 5.88
C ILE A 25 -16.27 -3.03 6.30
N GLY A 26 -15.81 -1.81 5.98
CA GLY A 26 -16.53 -0.58 6.32
C GLY A 26 -17.89 -0.50 5.66
N LEU A 27 -17.97 -0.83 4.37
CA LEU A 27 -19.24 -0.89 3.62
C LEU A 27 -20.17 -1.98 4.17
N GLY A 28 -19.62 -3.15 4.51
CA GLY A 28 -20.38 -4.24 5.15
C GLY A 28 -20.92 -3.87 6.54
N LEU A 29 -20.26 -2.96 7.26
CA LEU A 29 -20.73 -2.38 8.52
C LEU A 29 -21.75 -1.24 8.34
N GLY A 30 -22.18 -0.96 7.11
CA GLY A 30 -23.14 0.07 6.78
C GLY A 30 -22.59 1.51 6.80
N LEU A 31 -21.24 1.67 6.75
CA LEU A 31 -20.64 2.99 6.66
C LEU A 31 -20.80 3.58 5.26
N PRO A 32 -21.03 4.88 5.11
CA PRO A 32 -21.10 5.54 3.81
C PRO A 32 -19.79 5.39 3.04
N ALA A 33 -19.86 5.15 1.72
CA ALA A 33 -18.72 4.83 0.89
C ALA A 33 -17.62 5.91 0.86
N LEU A 34 -18.00 7.18 0.66
CA LEU A 34 -17.05 8.28 0.56
C LEU A 34 -16.24 8.52 1.86
N PRO A 35 -16.87 8.67 3.04
CA PRO A 35 -16.13 8.80 4.29
C PRO A 35 -15.23 7.57 4.56
N THR A 36 -15.71 6.38 4.30
CA THR A 36 -14.95 5.13 4.47
C THR A 36 -13.72 5.12 3.56
N TYR A 37 -13.87 5.49 2.30
CA TYR A 37 -12.77 5.59 1.35
C TYR A 37 -11.68 6.55 1.83
N PHE A 38 -12.02 7.80 2.16
CA PHE A 38 -11.03 8.78 2.62
C PHE A 38 -10.34 8.36 3.92
N LEU A 39 -11.09 7.79 4.84
CA LEU A 39 -10.56 7.31 6.11
C LEU A 39 -9.57 6.15 5.91
N CYS A 40 -9.90 5.21 5.02
CA CYS A 40 -9.01 4.10 4.67
C CYS A 40 -7.74 4.59 3.97
N VAL A 41 -7.86 5.58 3.07
CA VAL A 41 -6.69 6.18 2.41
C VAL A 41 -5.77 6.83 3.43
N LEU A 42 -6.31 7.64 4.35
CA LEU A 42 -5.53 8.27 5.41
C LEU A 42 -4.84 7.23 6.31
N GLY A 43 -5.58 6.23 6.76
CA GLY A 43 -5.03 5.15 7.60
C GLY A 43 -3.92 4.38 6.89
N ASN A 44 -4.11 4.06 5.61
CA ASN A 44 -3.12 3.31 4.82
C ASN A 44 -1.85 4.13 4.51
N MET A 45 -1.97 5.45 4.37
CA MET A 45 -0.83 6.33 4.11
C MET A 45 -0.01 6.69 5.35
N LEU A 46 -0.61 6.63 6.54
CA LEU A 46 0.04 7.01 7.79
C LEU A 46 1.30 6.18 8.09
N PRO A 47 1.34 4.84 7.89
CA PRO A 47 2.55 4.04 8.10
C PRO A 47 3.67 4.29 7.08
N VAL A 48 3.35 4.77 5.87
CA VAL A 48 4.30 4.88 4.74
C VAL A 48 5.61 5.62 5.10
N PRO A 49 5.60 6.81 5.71
CA PRO A 49 6.83 7.49 6.11
C PRO A 49 7.67 6.68 7.10
N PHE A 50 7.00 6.06 8.07
CA PHE A 50 7.67 5.24 9.09
C PHE A 50 8.30 3.99 8.48
N ILE A 51 7.57 3.29 7.61
CA ILE A 51 8.09 2.10 6.91
C ILE A 51 9.31 2.46 6.08
N TYR A 52 9.25 3.53 5.30
CA TYR A 52 10.37 3.96 4.45
C TYR A 52 11.61 4.25 5.27
N LEU A 53 11.48 5.07 6.32
CA LEU A 53 12.59 5.46 7.18
C LEU A 53 13.14 4.27 8.00
N PHE A 54 12.25 3.43 8.51
CA PHE A 54 12.64 2.26 9.30
C PHE A 54 13.32 1.20 8.42
N ALA A 55 12.76 0.88 7.26
CA ALA A 55 13.33 -0.10 6.35
C ALA A 55 14.75 0.29 5.94
N ARG A 56 14.98 1.55 5.57
CA ARG A 56 16.30 2.04 5.23
C ARG A 56 17.28 1.99 6.40
N LYS A 57 16.85 2.44 7.58
CA LYS A 57 17.67 2.37 8.80
C LYS A 57 17.99 0.92 9.19
N PHE A 58 17.02 0.03 9.09
CA PHE A 58 17.19 -1.39 9.38
C PHE A 58 18.19 -2.05 8.42
N LEU A 59 18.10 -1.77 7.12
CA LEU A 59 19.02 -2.29 6.13
C LEU A 59 20.46 -1.79 6.36
N ILE A 60 20.63 -0.50 6.67
CA ILE A 60 21.95 0.09 6.97
C ILE A 60 22.50 -0.47 8.28
N TRP A 61 21.70 -0.57 9.32
CA TRP A 61 22.09 -1.14 10.60
C TRP A 61 22.47 -2.64 10.45
N GLY A 62 21.65 -3.39 9.72
CA GLY A 62 21.87 -4.82 9.47
C GLY A 62 23.09 -5.11 8.59
N TYR A 63 23.54 -4.14 7.78
CA TYR A 63 24.70 -4.29 6.90
C TYR A 63 25.96 -4.78 7.62
N HIS A 64 26.17 -4.32 8.85
CA HIS A 64 27.34 -4.63 9.65
C HIS A 64 27.15 -5.84 10.60
N LYS A 65 25.99 -6.47 10.64
CA LYS A 65 25.71 -7.61 11.52
C LYS A 65 26.12 -8.93 10.89
N PRO A 66 26.76 -9.86 11.65
CA PRO A 66 27.27 -11.11 11.11
C PRO A 66 26.17 -12.04 10.59
N LEU A 67 25.00 -12.04 11.25
CA LEU A 67 23.90 -12.97 10.97
C LEU A 67 23.03 -12.52 9.77
N ILE A 68 22.70 -11.23 9.71
CA ILE A 68 21.78 -10.65 8.71
C ILE A 68 22.49 -9.78 7.67
N GLY A 69 23.77 -9.47 7.90
CA GLY A 69 24.58 -8.63 7.02
C GLY A 69 24.64 -9.09 5.57
N PRO A 70 24.81 -10.38 5.26
CA PRO A 70 24.81 -10.86 3.88
C PRO A 70 23.50 -10.55 3.15
N ILE A 71 22.37 -10.72 3.83
CA ILE A 71 21.03 -10.44 3.29
C ILE A 71 20.85 -8.94 3.08
N CYS A 72 21.18 -8.12 4.10
CA CYS A 72 21.07 -6.66 4.01
C CYS A 72 21.97 -6.09 2.89
N ARG A 73 23.21 -6.58 2.78
CA ARG A 73 24.14 -6.21 1.69
C ARG A 73 23.60 -6.60 0.32
N PHE A 74 23.06 -7.80 0.19
CA PHE A 74 22.43 -8.24 -1.05
C PHE A 74 21.25 -7.35 -1.43
N CYS A 75 20.35 -7.03 -0.48
CA CYS A 75 19.20 -6.16 -0.72
C CYS A 75 19.64 -4.75 -1.12
N ILE A 76 20.60 -4.15 -0.41
CA ILE A 76 21.10 -2.80 -0.73
C ILE A 76 21.77 -2.80 -2.11
N ASN A 77 22.70 -3.71 -2.38
CA ASN A 77 23.44 -3.75 -3.65
C ASN A 77 22.55 -4.04 -4.85
N LYS A 78 21.61 -4.96 -4.70
CA LYS A 78 20.62 -5.28 -5.75
C LYS A 78 19.63 -4.15 -5.94
N GLY A 79 19.15 -3.56 -4.82
CA GLY A 79 18.23 -2.43 -4.84
C GLY A 79 18.83 -1.20 -5.52
N GLU A 80 20.03 -0.79 -5.12
CA GLU A 80 20.72 0.35 -5.73
C GLU A 80 21.03 0.12 -7.22
N LYS A 81 21.54 -1.06 -7.59
CA LYS A 81 21.80 -1.38 -9.00
C LYS A 81 20.52 -1.43 -9.82
N GLY A 82 19.47 -2.07 -9.30
CA GLY A 82 18.17 -2.14 -9.94
C GLY A 82 17.52 -0.75 -10.05
N GLY A 83 17.55 0.04 -8.97
CA GLY A 83 17.02 1.40 -8.93
C GLY A 83 17.71 2.30 -9.95
N ARG A 84 19.05 2.34 -9.95
CA ARG A 84 19.83 3.17 -10.91
C ARG A 84 19.63 2.72 -12.37
N ALA A 85 19.57 1.41 -12.63
CA ALA A 85 19.34 0.90 -13.97
C ALA A 85 17.94 1.23 -14.49
N LEU A 86 16.93 1.18 -13.61
CA LEU A 86 15.57 1.56 -13.92
C LEU A 86 15.41 3.08 -14.04
N GLU A 87 16.05 3.86 -13.17
CA GLU A 87 16.05 5.34 -13.22
C GLU A 87 16.69 5.84 -14.53
N ALA A 88 17.80 5.22 -14.94
CA ALA A 88 18.48 5.56 -16.19
C ALA A 88 17.66 5.21 -17.45
N LYS A 89 16.88 4.11 -17.41
CA LYS A 89 16.07 3.65 -18.56
C LYS A 89 14.68 4.24 -18.60
N ALA A 90 14.07 4.47 -17.44
CA ALA A 90 12.65 4.78 -17.33
C ALA A 90 12.37 6.19 -16.78
N GLY A 91 13.35 6.91 -16.23
CA GLY A 91 13.13 8.22 -15.62
C GLY A 91 11.96 8.21 -14.65
N ARG A 92 10.87 8.92 -15.01
CA ARG A 92 9.59 8.91 -14.25
C ARG A 92 8.89 7.55 -14.27
N GLY A 93 9.31 6.61 -15.09
CA GLY A 93 8.68 5.30 -15.24
C GLY A 93 8.75 4.45 -13.98
N LEU A 94 9.80 4.61 -13.16
CA LEU A 94 9.92 3.86 -11.90
C LEU A 94 8.84 4.29 -10.88
N THR A 95 8.58 5.57 -10.78
CA THR A 95 7.50 6.12 -9.92
C THR A 95 6.13 5.63 -10.40
N LEU A 96 5.90 5.61 -11.71
CA LEU A 96 4.67 5.10 -12.32
C LEU A 96 4.53 3.58 -12.10
N ALA A 97 5.60 2.83 -12.29
CA ALA A 97 5.62 1.39 -12.04
C ALA A 97 5.28 1.06 -10.58
N LEU A 98 5.85 1.82 -9.63
CA LEU A 98 5.53 1.68 -8.21
C LEU A 98 4.07 2.06 -7.91
N LEU A 99 3.55 3.12 -8.54
CA LEU A 99 2.14 3.52 -8.42
C LEU A 99 1.21 2.40 -8.89
N LEU A 100 1.47 1.81 -10.05
CA LEU A 100 0.67 0.70 -10.57
C LEU A 100 0.79 -0.54 -9.70
N PHE A 101 1.99 -0.85 -9.19
CA PHE A 101 2.22 -1.96 -8.26
C PHE A 101 1.39 -1.80 -6.97
N VAL A 102 1.31 -0.58 -6.43
CA VAL A 102 0.47 -0.28 -5.26
C VAL A 102 -1.01 -0.20 -5.64
N GLY A 103 -1.33 0.30 -6.82
CA GLY A 103 -2.70 0.59 -7.25
C GLY A 103 -3.50 -0.62 -7.72
N ILE A 104 -2.83 -1.62 -8.29
CA ILE A 104 -3.51 -2.85 -8.74
C ILE A 104 -3.73 -3.75 -7.52
N PRO A 105 -5.00 -4.08 -7.18
CA PRO A 105 -5.31 -4.83 -5.96
C PRO A 105 -5.01 -6.33 -6.10
N LEU A 106 -3.73 -6.69 -6.16
CA LEU A 106 -3.26 -8.07 -6.14
C LEU A 106 -2.77 -8.48 -4.74
N PRO A 107 -2.84 -9.76 -4.38
CA PRO A 107 -2.25 -10.23 -3.14
C PRO A 107 -0.74 -9.94 -3.07
N GLY A 108 -0.27 -9.37 -1.96
CA GLY A 108 1.13 -9.05 -1.74
C GLY A 108 1.61 -7.74 -2.38
N THR A 109 0.77 -7.02 -3.11
CA THR A 109 1.02 -5.63 -3.51
C THR A 109 0.36 -4.67 -2.52
N GLY A 110 0.76 -3.41 -2.47
CA GLY A 110 0.12 -2.41 -1.60
C GLY A 110 1.10 -1.38 -1.07
N ALA A 111 0.62 -0.49 -0.20
CA ALA A 111 1.44 0.61 0.31
C ALA A 111 2.62 0.12 1.17
N TRP A 112 2.43 -0.93 1.98
CA TRP A 112 3.49 -1.52 2.78
C TRP A 112 4.62 -2.09 1.92
N THR A 113 4.27 -3.01 1.02
CA THR A 113 5.25 -3.68 0.12
C THR A 113 5.82 -2.71 -0.89
N GLY A 114 5.02 -1.78 -1.41
CA GLY A 114 5.47 -0.72 -2.31
C GLY A 114 6.48 0.22 -1.64
N THR A 115 6.23 0.61 -0.41
CA THR A 115 7.15 1.47 0.36
C THR A 115 8.46 0.74 0.65
N LEU A 116 8.40 -0.54 1.03
CA LEU A 116 9.59 -1.38 1.21
C LEU A 116 10.38 -1.49 -0.09
N ALA A 117 9.71 -1.80 -1.21
CA ALA A 117 10.33 -1.88 -2.52
C ALA A 117 11.00 -0.56 -2.92
N GLY A 118 10.32 0.58 -2.77
CA GLY A 118 10.87 1.90 -3.05
C GLY A 118 12.08 2.24 -2.19
N SER A 119 12.07 1.83 -0.90
CA SER A 119 13.22 1.99 0.00
C SER A 119 14.41 1.13 -0.41
N ILE A 120 14.19 -0.12 -0.82
CA ILE A 120 15.23 -1.05 -1.29
C ILE A 120 15.82 -0.59 -2.62
N LEU A 121 14.99 -0.07 -3.53
CA LEU A 121 15.40 0.47 -4.82
C LEU A 121 16.07 1.86 -4.73
N ASP A 122 16.28 2.37 -3.53
CA ASP A 122 16.86 3.69 -3.24
C ASP A 122 16.14 4.86 -3.93
N MET A 123 14.83 4.72 -4.14
CA MET A 123 13.99 5.81 -4.66
C MET A 123 13.91 6.96 -3.67
N LYS A 124 13.80 8.19 -4.17
CA LYS A 124 13.63 9.36 -3.32
C LYS A 124 12.32 9.25 -2.52
N PHE A 125 12.38 9.60 -1.24
CA PHE A 125 11.22 9.56 -0.35
C PHE A 125 9.97 10.22 -0.96
N LYS A 126 10.13 11.40 -1.56
CA LYS A 126 9.02 12.14 -2.19
C LYS A 126 8.37 11.35 -3.33
N ASP A 127 9.15 10.61 -4.12
CA ASP A 127 8.65 9.85 -5.26
C ASP A 127 7.94 8.57 -4.78
N VAL A 128 8.46 7.94 -3.72
CA VAL A 128 7.78 6.80 -3.07
C VAL A 128 6.43 7.23 -2.48
N VAL A 129 6.39 8.35 -1.73
CA VAL A 129 5.14 8.86 -1.15
C VAL A 129 4.12 9.20 -2.25
N LYS A 130 4.54 9.86 -3.33
CA LYS A 130 3.66 10.20 -4.47
C LYS A 130 3.12 8.93 -5.16
N ALA A 131 4.00 7.95 -5.40
CA ALA A 131 3.61 6.68 -6.01
C ALA A 131 2.63 5.91 -5.12
N CYS A 132 2.93 5.79 -3.82
CA CYS A 132 2.05 5.14 -2.86
C CYS A 132 0.71 5.86 -2.74
N MET A 133 0.70 7.20 -2.66
CA MET A 133 -0.54 7.99 -2.60
C MET A 133 -1.39 7.75 -3.85
N GLY A 134 -0.82 7.89 -5.04
CA GLY A 134 -1.54 7.63 -6.30
C GLY A 134 -2.05 6.20 -6.40
N GLY A 135 -1.22 5.23 -6.01
CA GLY A 135 -1.58 3.82 -5.99
C GLY A 135 -2.70 3.50 -5.00
N VAL A 136 -2.62 4.04 -3.77
CA VAL A 136 -3.64 3.87 -2.73
C VAL A 136 -4.97 4.47 -3.16
N LEU A 137 -4.97 5.66 -3.78
CA LEU A 137 -6.18 6.27 -4.33
C LEU A 137 -6.80 5.38 -5.42
N LEU A 138 -5.98 4.89 -6.35
CA LEU A 138 -6.43 4.00 -7.42
C LEU A 138 -6.99 2.68 -6.87
N ALA A 139 -6.26 2.03 -5.96
CA ALA A 139 -6.72 0.79 -5.32
C ALA A 139 -8.02 0.98 -4.55
N GLY A 140 -8.16 2.13 -3.86
CA GLY A 140 -9.36 2.47 -3.12
C GLY A 140 -10.59 2.65 -4.03
N ILE A 141 -10.43 3.29 -5.19
CA ILE A 141 -11.50 3.41 -6.20
C ILE A 141 -11.90 2.02 -6.69
N ILE A 142 -10.94 1.19 -7.09
CA ILE A 142 -11.21 -0.17 -7.59
C ILE A 142 -11.94 -0.99 -6.51
N MET A 143 -11.44 -0.98 -5.27
CA MET A 143 -12.06 -1.72 -4.17
C MET A 143 -13.43 -1.17 -3.78
N GLY A 144 -13.62 0.14 -3.83
CA GLY A 144 -14.93 0.77 -3.59
C GLY A 144 -15.97 0.34 -4.62
N LEU A 145 -15.62 0.40 -5.90
CA LEU A 145 -16.50 -0.03 -6.99
C LEU A 145 -16.79 -1.53 -6.93
N ALA A 146 -15.77 -2.35 -6.70
CA ALA A 146 -15.96 -3.79 -6.56
C ALA A 146 -16.85 -4.16 -5.37
N SER A 147 -16.64 -3.52 -4.23
CA SER A 147 -17.42 -3.80 -3.01
C SER A 147 -18.87 -3.34 -3.13
N THR A 148 -19.15 -2.17 -3.70
CA THR A 148 -20.52 -1.69 -3.91
C THR A 148 -21.25 -2.53 -4.96
N GLY A 149 -20.58 -2.91 -6.04
CA GLY A 149 -21.14 -3.80 -7.06
C GLY A 149 -21.47 -5.20 -6.50
N LEU A 150 -20.57 -5.79 -5.72
CA LEU A 150 -20.79 -7.09 -5.09
C LEU A 150 -21.93 -7.06 -4.07
N LEU A 151 -21.96 -6.04 -3.21
CA LEU A 151 -23.04 -5.87 -2.22
C LEU A 151 -24.40 -5.64 -2.92
N GLY A 152 -24.42 -4.87 -4.00
CA GLY A 152 -25.62 -4.69 -4.82
C GLY A 152 -26.12 -5.99 -5.46
N ALA A 153 -25.22 -6.79 -6.02
CA ALA A 153 -25.57 -8.07 -6.61
C ALA A 153 -26.10 -9.07 -5.56
N LEU A 154 -25.48 -9.12 -4.38
CA LEU A 154 -25.96 -9.96 -3.29
C LEU A 154 -27.34 -9.53 -2.78
N SER A 155 -27.57 -8.22 -2.61
CA SER A 155 -28.87 -7.72 -2.16
C SER A 155 -30.01 -8.07 -3.14
N THR A 156 -29.75 -8.03 -4.45
CA THR A 156 -30.75 -8.44 -5.46
C THR A 156 -31.03 -9.92 -5.45
N LEU A 157 -30.00 -10.77 -5.22
CA LEU A 157 -30.18 -12.22 -5.11
C LEU A 157 -31.01 -12.62 -3.88
N PHE A 158 -30.80 -11.93 -2.74
CA PHE A 158 -31.57 -12.21 -1.51
C PHE A 158 -32.94 -11.53 -1.46
N SER A 159 -33.21 -10.55 -2.32
CA SER A 159 -34.52 -9.87 -2.39
C SER A 159 -35.50 -10.54 -3.35
N VAL A 160 -35.06 -11.51 -4.16
CA VAL A 160 -35.88 -12.27 -5.13
C VAL A 160 -36.38 -13.63 -4.53
N GLY A 161 -36.04 -13.93 -3.28
CA GLY A 161 -36.57 -15.06 -2.51
C GLY A 161 -37.56 -14.61 -1.43
#